data_2504bdfc4caede5de7595057d463af90
#
_entry.id   2504bdfc4caede5de7595057d463af90
#
_cell.length_a   1.000
_cell.length_b   1.000
_cell.length_c   1.000
_cell.angle_alpha   90.00
_cell.angle_beta   90.00
_cell.angle_gamma   90.00
#
_symmetry.space_group_name_H-M   'P 1'
#
loop_
_entity.id
_entity.type
_entity.pdbx_description
1 polymer ?
#
loop_
_entity_poly.entity_id
_entity_poly.type
_entity_poly.pdbx_seq_one_letter_code
_entity_poly.pdbx_strand_id
1 'polypeptide(L)'
;HKQDFEDLIEDHSVDLIVDFIGGDYFNKHLHLLKPKSKLIQIACLKGSSVECNLALIMRKRLQIIGFVLRSQSLEEKNKLWSQAHKEWIENLRIKKLTPIIDSVFKLEQIEEAHQYMQS
;
A
#
# COMPACT_ATOMS: atom_id res chain seq x y z
N HIS A 1 2.36 -15.24 17.40
CA HIS A 1 0.97 -15.26 16.96
C HIS A 1 0.80 -14.15 15.94
N LYS A 2 0.69 -14.51 14.65
CA LYS A 2 0.26 -13.57 13.60
C LYS A 2 -1.24 -13.37 13.82
N GLN A 3 -1.62 -12.31 14.47
CA GLN A 3 -3.00 -11.86 14.56
C GLN A 3 -3.43 -11.40 13.17
N ASP A 4 -4.58 -11.85 12.68
CA ASP A 4 -5.08 -11.39 11.38
C ASP A 4 -5.47 -9.90 11.53
N PHE A 5 -5.11 -9.06 10.57
CA PHE A 5 -5.38 -7.61 10.66
C PHE A 5 -6.88 -7.31 10.63
N GLU A 6 -7.70 -8.24 10.12
CA GLU A 6 -9.17 -8.14 10.15
C GLU A 6 -9.72 -8.13 11.58
N ASP A 7 -9.05 -8.80 12.52
CA ASP A 7 -9.44 -8.79 13.93
C ASP A 7 -9.14 -7.45 14.63
N LEU A 8 -8.31 -6.61 14.01
CA LEU A 8 -7.85 -5.34 14.56
C LEU A 8 -8.55 -4.12 13.96
N ILE A 9 -9.20 -4.28 12.81
CA ILE A 9 -9.81 -3.19 12.04
C ILE A 9 -11.30 -3.49 11.88
N GLU A 10 -12.13 -2.57 12.34
CA GLU A 10 -13.57 -2.67 12.22
C GLU A 10 -14.01 -2.65 10.74
N ASP A 11 -14.96 -3.50 10.38
CA ASP A 11 -15.59 -3.50 9.06
C ASP A 11 -16.18 -2.13 8.72
N HIS A 12 -16.11 -1.75 7.46
CA HIS A 12 -16.61 -0.47 6.96
C HIS A 12 -16.01 0.76 7.64
N SER A 13 -14.77 0.67 8.14
CA SER A 13 -14.10 1.76 8.86
C SER A 13 -13.04 2.51 8.06
N VAL A 14 -12.61 1.95 6.91
CA VAL A 14 -11.44 2.43 6.15
C VAL A 14 -11.87 3.26 4.93
N ASP A 15 -11.28 4.44 4.75
CA ASP A 15 -11.55 5.33 3.61
C ASP A 15 -10.66 5.06 2.40
N LEU A 16 -9.45 4.56 2.63
CA LEU A 16 -8.46 4.29 1.59
C LEU A 16 -7.59 3.10 1.98
N ILE A 17 -7.43 2.17 1.05
CA ILE A 17 -6.43 1.09 1.15
C ILE A 17 -5.44 1.21 -0.01
N VAL A 18 -4.15 1.14 0.30
CA VAL A 18 -3.08 0.98 -0.67
C VAL A 18 -2.56 -0.45 -0.54
N ASP A 19 -2.85 -1.29 -1.53
CA ASP A 19 -2.53 -2.71 -1.52
C ASP A 19 -1.34 -3.02 -2.43
N PHE A 20 -0.31 -3.66 -1.87
CA PHE A 20 0.83 -4.22 -2.60
C PHE A 20 0.90 -5.75 -2.48
N ILE A 21 -0.02 -6.37 -1.74
CA ILE A 21 -0.03 -7.80 -1.45
C ILE A 21 -0.84 -8.57 -2.50
N GLY A 22 -2.06 -8.14 -2.78
CA GLY A 22 -2.98 -8.80 -3.70
C GLY A 22 -3.48 -10.17 -3.17
N GLY A 23 -3.87 -11.07 -4.10
CA GLY A 23 -4.39 -12.38 -3.75
C GLY A 23 -5.60 -12.30 -2.82
N ASP A 24 -5.68 -13.20 -1.84
CA ASP A 24 -6.82 -13.30 -0.92
C ASP A 24 -7.08 -12.04 -0.07
N TYR A 25 -6.08 -11.16 0.06
CA TYR A 25 -6.23 -9.89 0.78
C TYR A 25 -7.23 -8.95 0.09
N PHE A 26 -7.43 -9.07 -1.21
CA PHE A 26 -8.35 -8.22 -1.95
C PHE A 26 -9.78 -8.27 -1.39
N ASN A 27 -10.32 -9.46 -1.16
CA ASN A 27 -11.66 -9.61 -0.61
C ASN A 27 -11.78 -9.07 0.83
N LYS A 28 -10.76 -9.29 1.65
CA LYS A 28 -10.67 -8.74 3.00
C LYS A 28 -10.74 -7.21 2.96
N HIS A 29 -10.00 -6.59 2.06
CA HIS A 29 -10.01 -5.15 1.85
C HIS A 29 -11.38 -4.60 1.46
N LEU A 30 -12.15 -5.34 0.61
CA LEU A 30 -13.51 -4.92 0.24
C LEU A 30 -14.47 -4.87 1.44
N HIS A 31 -14.27 -5.71 2.46
CA HIS A 31 -15.05 -5.69 3.70
C HIS A 31 -14.71 -4.48 4.57
N LEU A 32 -13.44 -4.18 4.75
CA LEU A 32 -12.97 -3.06 5.58
C LEU A 32 -13.32 -1.68 5.02
N LEU A 33 -13.39 -1.55 3.69
CA LEU A 33 -13.65 -0.28 3.03
C LEU A 33 -15.06 0.26 3.29
N LYS A 34 -15.17 1.54 3.62
CA LYS A 34 -16.43 2.27 3.68
C LYS A 34 -17.14 2.37 2.32
N PRO A 35 -18.42 2.68 2.27
CA PRO A 35 -19.06 3.08 1.01
C PRO A 35 -18.38 4.29 0.36
N LYS A 36 -18.20 4.24 -0.99
CA LYS A 36 -17.54 5.26 -1.83
C LYS A 36 -16.04 5.43 -1.61
N SER A 37 -15.41 4.54 -0.87
CA SER A 37 -13.97 4.55 -0.60
C SER A 37 -13.15 3.94 -1.73
N LYS A 38 -11.82 3.94 -1.59
CA LYS A 38 -10.88 3.59 -2.64
C LYS A 38 -9.95 2.47 -2.22
N LEU A 39 -9.67 1.57 -3.16
CA LEU A 39 -8.55 0.62 -3.10
C LEU A 39 -7.58 0.94 -4.23
N ILE A 40 -6.32 1.19 -3.92
CA ILE A 40 -5.25 1.42 -4.89
C ILE A 40 -4.35 0.19 -4.90
N GLN A 41 -4.35 -0.55 -6.01
CA GLN A 41 -3.50 -1.72 -6.20
C GLN A 41 -2.18 -1.29 -6.84
N ILE A 42 -1.08 -1.43 -6.10
CA ILE A 42 0.26 -1.01 -6.55
C ILE A 42 1.22 -2.18 -6.80
N ALA A 43 0.93 -3.37 -6.27
CA ALA A 43 1.65 -4.63 -6.53
C ALA A 43 0.76 -5.83 -6.19
N CYS A 44 1.24 -7.06 -6.49
CA CYS A 44 0.52 -8.30 -6.25
C CYS A 44 1.48 -9.39 -5.75
N LEU A 45 2.12 -9.17 -4.59
CA LEU A 45 3.16 -10.06 -4.05
C LEU A 45 2.67 -11.49 -3.76
N LYS A 46 1.40 -11.65 -3.40
CA LYS A 46 0.77 -12.97 -3.13
C LYS A 46 -0.10 -13.47 -4.28
N GLY A 47 -0.06 -12.83 -5.43
CA GLY A 47 -0.80 -13.26 -6.62
C GLY A 47 -1.63 -12.14 -7.25
N SER A 48 -1.77 -12.23 -8.57
CA SER A 48 -2.46 -11.23 -9.40
C SER A 48 -3.89 -11.63 -9.78
N SER A 49 -4.29 -12.87 -9.49
CA SER A 49 -5.63 -13.38 -9.79
C SER A 49 -6.38 -13.66 -8.50
N VAL A 50 -7.63 -13.22 -8.45
CA VAL A 50 -8.51 -13.40 -7.29
C VAL A 50 -9.96 -13.50 -7.74
N GLU A 51 -10.73 -14.42 -7.15
CA GLU A 51 -12.18 -14.36 -7.20
C GLU A 51 -12.66 -13.22 -6.32
N CYS A 52 -13.53 -12.35 -6.85
CA CYS A 52 -14.03 -11.23 -6.07
C CYS A 52 -15.57 -11.13 -6.10
N ASN A 53 -16.12 -10.60 -5.02
CA ASN A 53 -17.55 -10.33 -4.92
C ASN A 53 -17.89 -8.97 -5.55
N LEU A 54 -18.24 -8.98 -6.84
CA LEU A 54 -18.62 -7.77 -7.59
C LEU A 54 -19.83 -7.05 -6.97
N ALA A 55 -20.76 -7.81 -6.35
CA ALA A 55 -21.92 -7.20 -5.70
C ALA A 55 -21.52 -6.32 -4.51
N LEU A 56 -20.44 -6.66 -3.82
CA LEU A 56 -19.89 -5.85 -2.73
C LEU A 56 -19.29 -4.54 -3.26
N ILE A 57 -18.53 -4.60 -4.34
CA ILE A 57 -17.97 -3.42 -5.02
C ILE A 57 -19.11 -2.50 -5.46
N MET A 58 -20.13 -3.06 -6.12
CA MET A 58 -21.28 -2.32 -6.63
C MET A 58 -22.09 -1.66 -5.50
N ARG A 59 -22.47 -2.41 -4.48
CA ARG A 59 -23.29 -1.90 -3.36
C ARG A 59 -22.59 -0.80 -2.59
N LYS A 60 -21.30 -0.96 -2.34
CA LYS A 60 -20.49 0.06 -1.66
C LYS A 60 -20.03 1.18 -2.60
N ARG A 61 -20.22 1.06 -3.93
CA ARG A 61 -19.74 2.03 -4.93
C ARG A 61 -18.25 2.30 -4.77
N LEU A 62 -17.45 1.22 -4.61
CA LEU A 62 -16.01 1.31 -4.41
C LEU A 62 -15.31 1.72 -5.71
N GLN A 63 -14.18 2.41 -5.57
CA GLN A 63 -13.26 2.70 -6.65
C GLN A 63 -12.03 1.78 -6.51
N ILE A 64 -11.81 0.93 -7.50
CA ILE A 64 -10.63 0.07 -7.58
C ILE A 64 -9.69 0.68 -8.62
N ILE A 65 -8.51 1.10 -8.20
CA ILE A 65 -7.56 1.85 -9.02
C ILE A 65 -6.24 1.09 -9.09
N GLY A 66 -5.80 0.76 -10.30
CA GLY A 66 -4.46 0.22 -10.53
C GLY A 66 -3.44 1.35 -10.70
N PHE A 67 -2.25 1.19 -10.12
CA PHE A 67 -1.15 2.13 -10.31
C PHE A 67 0.18 1.38 -10.43
N VAL A 68 0.96 1.69 -11.46
CA VAL A 68 2.31 1.15 -11.66
C VAL A 68 3.26 2.31 -11.99
N LEU A 69 4.12 2.67 -11.04
CA LEU A 69 5.07 3.78 -11.23
C LEU A 69 6.04 3.52 -12.39
N ARG A 70 6.47 2.27 -12.57
CA ARG A 70 7.46 1.91 -13.62
C ARG A 70 6.97 2.26 -15.01
N SER A 71 5.70 2.06 -15.31
CA SER A 71 5.09 2.29 -16.63
C SER A 71 4.68 3.74 -16.89
N GLN A 72 4.73 4.61 -15.88
CA GLN A 72 4.43 6.03 -16.07
C GLN A 72 5.48 6.70 -16.97
N SER A 73 5.04 7.67 -17.75
CA SER A 73 5.94 8.52 -18.55
C SER A 73 6.88 9.33 -17.66
N LEU A 74 7.97 9.83 -18.24
CA LEU A 74 8.90 10.70 -17.50
C LEU A 74 8.20 11.99 -17.00
N GLU A 75 7.27 12.52 -17.79
CA GLU A 75 6.50 13.70 -17.43
C GLU A 75 5.62 13.45 -16.19
N GLU A 76 4.88 12.35 -16.18
CA GLU A 76 4.07 11.93 -15.04
C GLU A 76 4.91 11.70 -13.78
N LYS A 77 6.06 11.01 -13.92
CA LYS A 77 7.01 10.82 -12.80
C LYS A 77 7.52 12.13 -12.26
N ASN A 78 7.90 13.06 -13.12
CA ASN A 78 8.37 14.38 -12.72
C ASN A 78 7.29 15.19 -12.02
N LYS A 79 6.04 15.11 -12.48
CA LYS A 79 4.91 15.76 -11.83
C LYS A 79 4.65 15.19 -10.44
N LEU A 80 4.61 13.87 -10.30
CA LEU A 80 4.46 13.20 -9.00
C LEU A 80 5.61 13.56 -8.05
N TRP A 81 6.85 13.54 -8.54
CA TRP A 81 8.02 13.92 -7.74
C TRP A 81 7.95 15.38 -7.28
N SER A 82 7.59 16.30 -8.15
CA SER A 82 7.48 17.72 -7.81
C SER A 82 6.41 17.98 -6.76
N GLN A 83 5.27 17.27 -6.83
CA GLN A 83 4.23 17.36 -5.81
C GLN A 83 4.71 16.78 -4.47
N ALA A 84 5.27 15.58 -4.48
CA ALA A 84 5.79 14.94 -3.28
C ALA A 84 6.90 15.78 -2.61
N HIS A 85 7.80 16.35 -3.41
CA HIS A 85 8.86 17.23 -2.92
C HIS A 85 8.27 18.46 -2.24
N LYS A 86 7.30 19.13 -2.87
CA LYS A 86 6.66 20.32 -2.32
C LYS A 86 5.93 20.04 -1.00
N GLU A 87 5.25 18.89 -0.90
CA GLU A 87 4.40 18.61 0.26
C GLU A 87 5.16 17.96 1.42
N TRP A 88 6.18 17.13 1.13
CA TRP A 88 6.77 16.26 2.14
C TRP A 88 8.20 16.61 2.52
N ILE A 89 8.98 17.21 1.65
CA ILE A 89 10.42 17.44 1.91
C ILE A 89 10.62 18.34 3.14
N GLU A 90 9.81 19.37 3.30
CA GLU A 90 9.89 20.23 4.47
C GLU A 90 9.50 19.48 5.75
N ASN A 91 8.45 18.65 5.69
CA ASN A 91 8.03 17.84 6.82
C ASN A 91 9.09 16.80 7.25
N LEU A 92 9.85 16.26 6.30
CA LEU A 92 11.01 15.40 6.58
C LEU A 92 12.15 16.21 7.21
N ARG A 93 12.44 17.40 6.68
CA ARG A 93 13.52 18.26 7.18
C ARG A 93 13.30 18.71 8.61
N ILE A 94 12.08 19.07 8.98
CA ILE A 94 11.72 19.48 10.36
C ILE A 94 11.36 18.29 11.26
N LYS A 95 11.61 17.04 10.80
CA LYS A 95 11.32 15.79 11.53
C LYS A 95 9.85 15.59 11.93
N LYS A 96 8.92 16.25 11.26
CA LYS A 96 7.48 16.00 11.42
C LYS A 96 7.07 14.66 10.79
N LEU A 97 7.76 14.26 9.71
CA LEU A 97 7.74 12.91 9.16
C LEU A 97 9.12 12.28 9.43
N THR A 98 9.15 11.18 10.14
CA THR A 98 10.40 10.46 10.45
C THR A 98 10.23 9.02 10.04
N PRO A 99 11.09 8.49 9.15
CA PRO A 99 11.05 7.07 8.82
C PRO A 99 11.44 6.24 10.05
N ILE A 100 10.73 5.15 10.28
CA ILE A 100 11.05 4.18 11.32
C ILE A 100 12.15 3.27 10.76
N ILE A 101 13.35 3.38 11.33
CA ILE A 101 14.48 2.51 10.97
C ILE A 101 14.54 1.39 11.98
N ASP A 102 14.26 0.16 11.56
CA ASP A 102 14.32 -1.01 12.40
C ASP A 102 15.76 -1.40 12.66
N SER A 103 16.53 -1.65 11.63
CA SER A 103 17.91 -2.09 11.72
C SER A 103 18.81 -1.45 10.68
N VAL A 104 20.09 -1.26 11.01
CA VAL A 104 21.09 -0.68 10.12
C VAL A 104 22.22 -1.69 9.89
N PHE A 105 22.53 -1.95 8.63
CA PHE A 105 23.59 -2.87 8.20
C PHE A 105 24.69 -2.11 7.47
N LYS A 106 25.92 -2.59 7.59
CA LYS A 106 27.02 -2.09 6.76
C LYS A 106 26.86 -2.63 5.34
N LEU A 107 27.51 -1.98 4.35
CA LEU A 107 27.39 -2.40 2.95
C LEU A 107 27.89 -3.84 2.73
N GLU A 108 28.91 -4.25 3.47
CA GLU A 108 29.47 -5.61 3.42
C GLU A 108 28.49 -6.67 3.94
N GLN A 109 27.47 -6.26 4.69
CA GLN A 109 26.43 -7.12 5.29
C GLN A 109 25.15 -7.15 4.46
N ILE A 110 25.21 -6.84 3.17
CA ILE A 110 24.02 -6.73 2.30
C ILE A 110 23.23 -8.05 2.24
N GLU A 111 23.90 -9.18 2.25
CA GLU A 111 23.26 -10.49 2.24
C GLU A 111 22.48 -10.76 3.55
N GLU A 112 23.06 -10.43 4.70
CA GLU A 112 22.41 -10.51 6.00
C GLU A 112 21.19 -9.58 6.06
N ALA A 113 21.29 -8.37 5.52
CA ALA A 113 20.20 -7.41 5.46
C ALA A 113 19.02 -7.94 4.63
N HIS A 114 19.29 -8.59 3.49
CA HIS A 114 18.25 -9.22 2.68
C HIS A 114 17.58 -10.40 3.40
N GLN A 115 18.35 -11.24 4.07
CA GLN A 115 17.82 -12.35 4.87
C GLN A 115 16.95 -11.84 6.03
N TYR A 116 17.40 -10.80 6.71
CA TYR A 116 16.67 -10.16 7.80
C TYR A 116 15.32 -9.59 7.32
N MET A 117 15.29 -8.97 6.16
CA MET A 117 14.05 -8.42 5.58
C MET A 117 13.04 -9.50 5.21
N GLN A 118 13.49 -10.75 4.97
CA GLN A 118 12.62 -11.88 4.58
C GLN A 118 12.10 -12.69 5.79
N SER A 119 12.68 -12.49 6.98
CA SER A 119 12.29 -13.19 8.20
C SER A 119 11.05 -12.55 8.85
#